data_9972d05bdf9486f5a674b722f8d8b582
#
_entry.id   9972d05bdf9486f5a674b722f8d8b582
#
_cell.length_a   1.000
_cell.length_b   1.000
_cell.length_c   1.000
_cell.angle_alpha   90.00
_cell.angle_beta   90.00
_cell.angle_gamma   90.00
#
_symmetry.space_group_name_H-M   'P 1'
#
loop_
_entity.id
_entity.type
_entity.pdbx_description
1 polymer ?
#
loop_
_entity_poly.entity_id
_entity_poly.type
_entity_poly.pdbx_seq_one_letter_code
_entity_poly.pdbx_strand_id
1 'polypeptide(L)'
;MSVCMAEQLGISGESLQDLAACALLHDNALTQYIQEELHKDVANVPQASQVGIHCTLGEKNIQRLPFHTDVKNVILYHHENANGSGPFGKTWEEIPLFSRIIHLSDLLDRAYGAKGFTEDIFNKACGYLHKNEGTVVDKECVDAFLQAFPLPHFLTLGEDSFEKNLWEKIPRIKQELSFAQIKELASFFAQIVDYKSPFTSTHSIGVAEDAERLSRYMGFDEETVQKMYLAGALHDIGKVAVGNEILEKPGRLTEDEFAVMKHHAAYTYSILSDVDDFDEIRDWAAFHHERLDGTGYPFGKTAAELNTQERMMACIDIYQALTESRPYKQGMSHEKACEILWDMAKKGWLDETIVKQV
;
A
#
# COMPACT_ATOMS: atom_id res chain seq x y z
N MET A 1 -9.42 -15.64 -4.62
CA MET A 1 -9.16 -17.05 -4.94
C MET A 1 -8.33 -17.73 -3.85
N SER A 2 -7.19 -17.19 -3.44
CA SER A 2 -6.27 -17.81 -2.47
C SER A 2 -6.91 -18.27 -1.17
N VAL A 3 -7.74 -17.44 -0.52
CA VAL A 3 -8.42 -17.79 0.75
C VAL A 3 -9.36 -19.01 0.59
N CYS A 4 -10.15 -19.05 -0.48
CA CYS A 4 -11.07 -20.17 -0.70
C CYS A 4 -10.35 -21.49 -1.01
N MET A 5 -9.21 -21.45 -1.72
CA MET A 5 -8.37 -22.64 -1.92
C MET A 5 -7.73 -23.10 -0.61
N ALA A 6 -7.26 -22.14 0.21
CA ALA A 6 -6.65 -22.43 1.51
C ALA A 6 -7.62 -23.17 2.45
N GLU A 7 -8.91 -22.76 2.49
CA GLU A 7 -9.94 -23.47 3.25
C GLU A 7 -10.08 -24.94 2.80
N GLN A 8 -10.01 -25.23 1.48
CA GLN A 8 -10.06 -26.60 0.96
C GLN A 8 -8.82 -27.42 1.36
N LEU A 9 -7.69 -26.74 1.57
CA LEU A 9 -6.43 -27.36 2.03
C LEU A 9 -6.34 -27.43 3.58
N GLY A 10 -7.42 -27.08 4.29
CA GLY A 10 -7.48 -27.15 5.76
C GLY A 10 -6.74 -26.03 6.47
N ILE A 11 -6.34 -24.95 5.76
CA ILE A 11 -5.72 -23.77 6.35
C ILE A 11 -6.80 -22.94 7.02
N SER A 12 -6.59 -22.55 8.27
CA SER A 12 -7.54 -21.77 9.08
C SER A 12 -6.84 -20.92 10.14
N GLY A 13 -7.59 -20.10 10.87
CA GLY A 13 -7.05 -19.30 11.98
C GLY A 13 -5.94 -18.34 11.53
N GLU A 14 -4.89 -18.25 12.32
CA GLU A 14 -3.73 -17.35 12.08
C GLU A 14 -3.10 -17.57 10.69
N SER A 15 -2.94 -18.82 10.27
CA SER A 15 -2.37 -19.16 8.96
C SER A 15 -3.24 -18.66 7.80
N LEU A 16 -4.57 -18.67 7.93
CA LEU A 16 -5.47 -18.14 6.90
C LEU A 16 -5.41 -16.61 6.82
N GLN A 17 -5.30 -15.94 7.97
CA GLN A 17 -5.10 -14.49 8.02
C GLN A 17 -3.78 -14.09 7.37
N ASP A 18 -2.68 -14.79 7.70
CA ASP A 18 -1.36 -14.52 7.13
C ASP A 18 -1.31 -14.81 5.63
N LEU A 19 -1.95 -15.90 5.15
CA LEU A 19 -2.07 -16.16 3.72
C LEU A 19 -2.82 -15.03 3.00
N ALA A 20 -3.93 -14.56 3.57
CA ALA A 20 -4.69 -13.46 2.99
C ALA A 20 -3.84 -12.20 2.89
N ALA A 21 -3.09 -11.85 3.95
CA ALA A 21 -2.15 -10.73 3.95
C ALA A 21 -1.04 -10.91 2.90
N CYS A 22 -0.41 -12.10 2.82
CA CYS A 22 0.59 -12.40 1.79
C CYS A 22 0.02 -12.30 0.38
N ALA A 23 -1.22 -12.78 0.15
CA ALA A 23 -1.86 -12.70 -1.15
C ALA A 23 -2.18 -11.25 -1.57
N LEU A 24 -2.54 -10.37 -0.62
CA LEU A 24 -2.73 -8.94 -0.88
C LEU A 24 -1.40 -8.21 -1.14
N LEU A 25 -0.33 -8.67 -0.51
CA LEU A 25 0.98 -8.02 -0.54
C LEU A 25 1.99 -8.69 -1.48
N HIS A 26 1.59 -9.69 -2.29
CA HIS A 26 2.54 -10.45 -3.09
C HIS A 26 3.38 -9.58 -4.06
N ASP A 27 2.76 -8.55 -4.60
CA ASP A 27 3.39 -7.57 -5.52
C ASP A 27 3.77 -6.23 -4.84
N ASN A 28 3.94 -6.21 -3.49
CA ASN A 28 4.21 -4.99 -2.72
C ASN A 28 5.43 -4.18 -3.21
N ALA A 29 6.37 -4.80 -3.88
CA ALA A 29 7.58 -4.17 -4.40
C ALA A 29 7.55 -3.91 -5.92
N LEU A 30 6.44 -4.15 -6.61
CA LEU A 30 6.38 -3.98 -8.07
C LEU A 30 6.66 -2.54 -8.49
N THR A 31 6.06 -1.56 -7.81
CA THR A 31 6.29 -0.14 -8.09
C THR A 31 7.72 0.29 -7.74
N GLN A 32 8.27 -0.20 -6.62
CA GLN A 32 9.67 0.02 -6.24
C GLN A 32 10.62 -0.51 -7.32
N TYR A 33 10.39 -1.74 -7.80
CA TYR A 33 11.17 -2.34 -8.86
C TYR A 33 11.13 -1.51 -10.15
N ILE A 34 9.95 -1.03 -10.55
CA ILE A 34 9.80 -0.18 -11.73
C ILE A 34 10.64 1.08 -11.60
N GLN A 35 10.63 1.74 -10.45
CA GLN A 35 11.36 3.00 -10.25
C GLN A 35 12.87 2.81 -10.08
N GLU A 36 13.33 1.82 -9.33
CA GLU A 36 14.74 1.67 -9.00
C GLU A 36 15.53 0.92 -10.08
N GLU A 37 14.92 -0.06 -10.75
CA GLU A 37 15.63 -0.99 -11.62
C GLU A 37 15.31 -0.79 -13.11
N LEU A 38 14.07 -0.48 -13.51
CA LEU A 38 13.73 -0.27 -14.93
C LEU A 38 14.33 1.02 -15.50
N HIS A 39 14.71 1.98 -14.66
CA HIS A 39 15.44 3.18 -15.09
C HIS A 39 16.95 2.94 -15.22
N LYS A 40 17.49 1.83 -14.74
CA LYS A 40 18.86 1.40 -14.99
C LYS A 40 18.82 0.48 -16.23
N ASP A 41 19.56 0.80 -17.28
CA ASP A 41 19.67 0.13 -18.60
C ASP A 41 19.36 -1.40 -18.56
N VAL A 42 18.08 -1.78 -18.57
CA VAL A 42 17.58 -3.16 -18.41
C VAL A 42 17.64 -3.95 -19.73
N ALA A 43 18.14 -3.35 -20.80
CA ALA A 43 18.19 -3.96 -22.13
C ALA A 43 18.95 -5.32 -22.19
N ASN A 44 19.68 -5.68 -21.15
CA ASN A 44 20.52 -6.87 -21.10
C ASN A 44 20.18 -7.89 -19.98
N VAL A 45 19.12 -7.68 -19.19
CA VAL A 45 18.73 -8.63 -18.13
C VAL A 45 17.68 -9.62 -18.67
N PRO A 46 17.86 -10.95 -18.56
CA PRO A 46 16.87 -11.91 -19.01
C PRO A 46 15.52 -11.70 -18.31
N GLN A 47 14.42 -11.84 -19.03
CA GLN A 47 13.07 -11.54 -18.55
C GLN A 47 12.70 -12.33 -17.27
N ALA A 48 13.16 -13.57 -17.13
CA ALA A 48 12.98 -14.38 -15.93
C ALA A 48 13.70 -13.81 -14.69
N SER A 49 14.89 -13.20 -14.86
CA SER A 49 15.61 -12.55 -13.76
C SER A 49 14.96 -11.22 -13.36
N GLN A 50 14.26 -10.54 -14.26
CA GLN A 50 13.52 -9.33 -13.97
C GLN A 50 12.34 -9.60 -13.01
N VAL A 51 11.62 -10.70 -13.24
CA VAL A 51 10.53 -11.15 -12.35
C VAL A 51 11.04 -11.47 -10.94
N GLY A 52 12.22 -12.08 -10.80
CA GLY A 52 12.82 -12.41 -9.51
C GLY A 52 13.21 -11.19 -8.65
N ILE A 53 13.41 -10.02 -9.25
CA ILE A 53 13.85 -8.81 -8.50
C ILE A 53 12.72 -8.31 -7.59
N HIS A 54 11.49 -8.13 -8.11
CA HIS A 54 10.39 -7.66 -7.25
C HIS A 54 10.02 -8.69 -6.17
N CYS A 55 10.14 -10.00 -6.46
CA CYS A 55 9.97 -11.04 -5.45
C CYS A 55 10.98 -10.90 -4.32
N THR A 56 12.25 -10.64 -4.64
CA THR A 56 13.31 -10.47 -3.65
C THR A 56 13.11 -9.19 -2.80
N LEU A 57 12.74 -8.09 -3.44
CA LEU A 57 12.43 -6.84 -2.75
C LEU A 57 11.18 -6.99 -1.89
N GLY A 58 10.12 -7.60 -2.43
CA GLY A 58 8.86 -7.83 -1.73
C GLY A 58 9.02 -8.71 -0.50
N GLU A 59 9.78 -9.79 -0.60
CA GLU A 59 10.13 -10.65 0.53
C GLU A 59 10.85 -9.85 1.64
N LYS A 60 11.83 -9.03 1.26
CA LYS A 60 12.55 -8.18 2.21
C LYS A 60 11.61 -7.15 2.89
N ASN A 61 10.70 -6.58 2.15
CA ASN A 61 9.76 -5.58 2.67
C ASN A 61 8.84 -6.16 3.73
N ILE A 62 8.31 -7.39 3.53
CA ILE A 62 7.38 -8.03 4.47
C ILE A 62 8.04 -8.58 5.72
N GLN A 63 9.36 -8.77 5.78
CA GLN A 63 10.06 -9.30 6.95
C GLN A 63 9.84 -8.48 8.23
N ARG A 64 9.42 -7.23 8.11
CA ARG A 64 9.14 -6.32 9.23
C ARG A 64 7.71 -6.41 9.73
N LEU A 65 6.84 -7.08 8.98
CA LEU A 65 5.42 -7.15 9.30
C LEU A 65 5.15 -8.23 10.35
N PRO A 66 4.20 -7.98 11.26
CA PRO A 66 3.94 -8.85 12.39
C PRO A 66 3.01 -10.01 12.00
N PHE A 67 3.49 -10.93 11.16
CA PHE A 67 2.79 -12.17 10.85
C PHE A 67 2.72 -13.09 12.07
N HIS A 68 1.67 -13.88 12.18
CA HIS A 68 1.48 -14.86 13.24
C HIS A 68 2.30 -16.14 13.01
N THR A 69 2.48 -16.51 11.74
CA THR A 69 3.15 -17.75 11.32
C THR A 69 4.42 -17.45 10.52
N ASP A 70 5.22 -18.47 10.24
CA ASP A 70 6.41 -18.30 9.39
C ASP A 70 6.00 -18.17 7.91
N VAL A 71 6.10 -16.94 7.40
CA VAL A 71 5.82 -16.59 5.99
C VAL A 71 7.10 -16.44 5.15
N LYS A 72 8.24 -16.92 5.68
CA LYS A 72 9.53 -16.84 4.98
C LYS A 72 9.47 -17.48 3.61
N ASN A 73 10.00 -16.76 2.62
CA ASN A 73 10.04 -17.15 1.21
C ASN A 73 8.66 -17.25 0.52
N VAL A 74 7.58 -16.84 1.18
CA VAL A 74 6.26 -16.86 0.54
C VAL A 74 6.21 -15.88 -0.63
N ILE A 75 6.63 -14.65 -0.41
CA ILE A 75 6.68 -13.64 -1.48
C ILE A 75 7.85 -13.91 -2.43
N LEU A 76 8.98 -14.42 -1.92
CA LEU A 76 10.13 -14.74 -2.75
C LEU A 76 9.78 -15.75 -3.88
N TYR A 77 8.99 -16.75 -3.58
CA TYR A 77 8.74 -17.86 -4.51
C TYR A 77 7.35 -17.87 -5.17
N HIS A 78 6.59 -16.75 -5.08
CA HIS A 78 5.23 -16.70 -5.64
C HIS A 78 5.17 -16.76 -7.18
N HIS A 79 6.31 -16.66 -7.87
CA HIS A 79 6.41 -16.87 -9.32
C HIS A 79 7.17 -18.17 -9.71
N GLU A 80 7.47 -19.03 -8.73
CA GLU A 80 8.07 -20.32 -9.03
C GLU A 80 7.08 -21.28 -9.68
N ASN A 81 7.56 -21.99 -10.70
CA ASN A 81 6.81 -23.08 -11.33
C ASN A 81 7.04 -24.40 -10.60
N ALA A 82 6.05 -25.28 -10.56
CA ALA A 82 6.11 -26.57 -9.86
C ALA A 82 7.30 -27.45 -10.27
N ASN A 83 7.77 -27.33 -11.51
CA ASN A 83 8.88 -28.14 -12.07
C ASN A 83 10.26 -27.48 -11.93
N GLY A 84 10.39 -26.33 -11.25
CA GLY A 84 11.65 -25.62 -11.07
C GLY A 84 12.06 -24.75 -12.28
N SER A 85 11.16 -24.46 -13.21
CA SER A 85 11.45 -23.58 -14.35
C SER A 85 11.18 -22.09 -14.04
N GLY A 86 10.91 -21.75 -12.79
CA GLY A 86 10.68 -20.37 -12.33
C GLY A 86 11.98 -19.58 -12.10
N PRO A 87 11.86 -18.35 -11.58
CA PRO A 87 12.98 -17.41 -11.44
C PRO A 87 14.14 -17.90 -10.55
N PHE A 88 13.86 -18.71 -9.55
CA PHE A 88 14.85 -19.19 -8.56
C PHE A 88 15.16 -20.69 -8.68
N GLY A 89 14.50 -21.39 -9.61
CA GLY A 89 14.73 -22.81 -9.89
C GLY A 89 14.28 -23.75 -8.77
N LYS A 90 13.26 -23.36 -7.98
CA LYS A 90 12.70 -24.17 -6.89
C LYS A 90 11.60 -25.07 -7.38
N THR A 91 11.63 -26.35 -6.97
CA THR A 91 10.57 -27.32 -7.23
C THR A 91 9.46 -27.19 -6.19
N TRP A 92 8.29 -27.74 -6.48
CA TRP A 92 7.11 -27.67 -5.62
C TRP A 92 7.37 -28.12 -4.16
N GLU A 93 8.29 -29.03 -3.93
CA GLU A 93 8.70 -29.53 -2.61
C GLU A 93 9.44 -28.46 -1.78
N GLU A 94 10.13 -27.54 -2.46
CA GLU A 94 10.90 -26.46 -1.85
C GLU A 94 10.09 -25.14 -1.72
N ILE A 95 8.96 -25.05 -2.46
CA ILE A 95 8.12 -23.85 -2.50
C ILE A 95 7.09 -23.89 -1.35
N PRO A 96 7.00 -22.87 -0.48
CA PRO A 96 5.96 -22.79 0.54
C PRO A 96 4.56 -22.96 -0.05
N LEU A 97 3.66 -23.62 0.67
CA LEU A 97 2.29 -23.84 0.22
C LEU A 97 1.57 -22.53 -0.11
N PHE A 98 1.77 -21.49 0.70
CA PHE A 98 1.19 -20.16 0.45
C PHE A 98 1.65 -19.58 -0.89
N SER A 99 2.95 -19.71 -1.23
CA SER A 99 3.46 -19.28 -2.55
C SER A 99 2.78 -19.99 -3.69
N ARG A 100 2.57 -21.32 -3.57
CA ARG A 100 1.91 -22.14 -4.61
C ARG A 100 0.45 -21.74 -4.81
N ILE A 101 -0.27 -21.47 -3.72
CA ILE A 101 -1.65 -20.97 -3.74
C ILE A 101 -1.72 -19.58 -4.40
N ILE A 102 -0.82 -18.67 -4.01
CA ILE A 102 -0.75 -17.32 -4.57
C ILE A 102 -0.39 -17.37 -6.05
N HIS A 103 0.59 -18.20 -6.43
CA HIS A 103 1.01 -18.39 -7.83
C HIS A 103 -0.17 -18.79 -8.73
N LEU A 104 -0.95 -19.79 -8.35
CA LEU A 104 -2.11 -20.21 -9.13
C LEU A 104 -3.16 -19.08 -9.23
N SER A 105 -3.42 -18.38 -8.13
CA SER A 105 -4.38 -17.26 -8.11
C SER A 105 -3.95 -16.12 -9.03
N ASP A 106 -2.68 -15.71 -8.95
CA ASP A 106 -2.09 -14.64 -9.76
C ASP A 106 -2.09 -15.02 -11.25
N LEU A 107 -1.71 -16.25 -11.60
CA LEU A 107 -1.77 -16.74 -12.98
C LEU A 107 -3.17 -16.64 -13.58
N LEU A 108 -4.19 -17.04 -12.83
CA LEU A 108 -5.59 -16.98 -13.30
C LEU A 108 -6.09 -15.53 -13.38
N ASP A 109 -5.75 -14.69 -12.42
CA ASP A 109 -6.16 -13.29 -12.42
C ASP A 109 -5.55 -12.53 -13.61
N ARG A 110 -4.25 -12.66 -13.84
CA ARG A 110 -3.58 -12.05 -15.01
C ARG A 110 -4.10 -12.55 -16.34
N ALA A 111 -4.43 -13.84 -16.46
CA ALA A 111 -4.91 -14.41 -17.72
C ALA A 111 -6.38 -14.09 -18.00
N TYR A 112 -7.22 -14.00 -16.98
CA TYR A 112 -8.65 -14.02 -17.10
C TYR A 112 -9.40 -12.96 -16.28
N GLY A 113 -8.83 -12.38 -15.22
CA GLY A 113 -9.52 -11.47 -14.30
C GLY A 113 -10.23 -10.30 -15.00
N ALA A 114 -9.53 -9.65 -15.95
CA ALA A 114 -10.12 -8.54 -16.72
C ALA A 114 -11.20 -8.96 -17.73
N LYS A 115 -11.40 -10.27 -17.97
CA LYS A 115 -12.36 -10.80 -18.98
C LYS A 115 -13.71 -11.15 -18.38
N GLY A 116 -13.86 -10.99 -17.06
CA GLY A 116 -15.06 -11.35 -16.31
C GLY A 116 -15.19 -12.85 -16.02
N PHE A 117 -16.14 -13.18 -15.14
CA PHE A 117 -16.34 -14.53 -14.64
C PHE A 117 -17.51 -15.21 -15.38
N THR A 118 -17.22 -15.83 -16.53
CA THR A 118 -18.19 -16.51 -17.39
C THR A 118 -17.86 -18.00 -17.49
N GLU A 119 -18.84 -18.80 -17.97
CA GLU A 119 -18.64 -20.23 -18.21
C GLU A 119 -17.51 -20.51 -19.22
N ASP A 120 -17.37 -19.70 -20.27
CA ASP A 120 -16.27 -19.82 -21.25
C ASP A 120 -14.91 -19.59 -20.59
N ILE A 121 -14.82 -18.56 -19.74
CA ILE A 121 -13.58 -18.28 -18.98
C ILE A 121 -13.28 -19.40 -17.97
N PHE A 122 -14.30 -19.92 -17.27
CA PHE A 122 -14.14 -21.07 -16.39
C PHE A 122 -13.55 -22.29 -17.13
N ASN A 123 -14.13 -22.65 -18.28
CA ASN A 123 -13.66 -23.76 -19.09
C ASN A 123 -12.22 -23.56 -19.58
N LYS A 124 -11.85 -22.34 -19.98
CA LYS A 124 -10.47 -21.99 -20.35
C LYS A 124 -9.51 -22.07 -19.18
N ALA A 125 -9.90 -21.59 -18.01
CA ALA A 125 -9.11 -21.68 -16.78
C ALA A 125 -8.87 -23.16 -16.39
N CYS A 126 -9.91 -23.98 -16.34
CA CYS A 126 -9.79 -25.41 -16.05
C CYS A 126 -8.90 -26.13 -17.09
N GLY A 127 -9.07 -25.84 -18.38
CA GLY A 127 -8.23 -26.39 -19.45
C GLY A 127 -6.77 -25.99 -19.31
N TYR A 128 -6.49 -24.74 -18.92
CA TYR A 128 -5.13 -24.26 -18.64
C TYR A 128 -4.51 -24.99 -17.44
N LEU A 129 -5.25 -25.11 -16.34
CA LEU A 129 -4.77 -25.76 -15.12
C LEU A 129 -4.44 -27.23 -15.37
N HIS A 130 -5.35 -28.00 -15.99
CA HIS A 130 -5.10 -29.39 -16.31
C HIS A 130 -3.90 -29.62 -17.26
N LYS A 131 -3.71 -28.72 -18.22
CA LYS A 131 -2.56 -28.77 -19.15
C LYS A 131 -1.22 -28.52 -18.46
N ASN A 132 -1.21 -27.67 -17.44
CA ASN A 132 0.01 -27.18 -16.79
C ASN A 132 0.22 -27.79 -15.38
N GLU A 133 -0.63 -28.72 -14.96
CA GLU A 133 -0.50 -29.47 -13.71
C GLU A 133 0.83 -30.22 -13.66
N GLY A 134 1.54 -30.13 -12.55
CA GLY A 134 2.85 -30.75 -12.34
C GLY A 134 4.01 -30.09 -13.10
N THR A 135 3.73 -29.04 -13.88
CA THR A 135 4.76 -28.26 -14.59
C THR A 135 4.79 -26.82 -14.13
N VAL A 136 3.74 -26.05 -14.35
CA VAL A 136 3.63 -24.65 -13.91
C VAL A 136 2.96 -24.57 -12.54
N VAL A 137 1.85 -25.29 -12.36
CA VAL A 137 1.06 -25.30 -11.12
C VAL A 137 1.10 -26.69 -10.50
N ASP A 138 1.06 -26.75 -9.17
CA ASP A 138 1.05 -28.02 -8.47
C ASP A 138 -0.36 -28.61 -8.40
N LYS A 139 -0.43 -29.95 -8.38
CA LYS A 139 -1.67 -30.69 -8.40
C LYS A 139 -2.58 -30.39 -7.20
N GLU A 140 -2.02 -30.27 -6.01
CA GLU A 140 -2.78 -30.03 -4.77
C GLU A 140 -3.52 -28.69 -4.85
N CYS A 141 -2.88 -27.63 -5.39
CA CYS A 141 -3.51 -26.35 -5.61
C CYS A 141 -4.56 -26.36 -6.73
N VAL A 142 -4.34 -27.16 -7.81
CA VAL A 142 -5.35 -27.35 -8.86
C VAL A 142 -6.59 -28.02 -8.31
N ASP A 143 -6.42 -29.13 -7.56
CA ASP A 143 -7.53 -29.84 -6.93
C ASP A 143 -8.30 -28.93 -5.95
N ALA A 144 -7.58 -28.13 -5.14
CA ALA A 144 -8.19 -27.16 -4.23
C ALA A 144 -8.98 -26.06 -4.97
N PHE A 145 -8.47 -25.56 -6.09
CA PHE A 145 -9.19 -24.60 -6.92
C PHE A 145 -10.49 -25.17 -7.47
N LEU A 146 -10.45 -26.38 -8.05
CA LEU A 146 -11.64 -27.02 -8.62
C LEU A 146 -12.70 -27.33 -7.56
N GLN A 147 -12.29 -27.63 -6.32
CA GLN A 147 -13.19 -27.84 -5.20
C GLN A 147 -13.78 -26.53 -4.67
N ALA A 148 -12.97 -25.47 -4.55
CA ALA A 148 -13.40 -24.17 -4.07
C ALA A 148 -14.33 -23.47 -5.06
N PHE A 149 -14.11 -23.64 -6.36
CA PHE A 149 -14.79 -22.93 -7.43
C PHE A 149 -15.46 -23.86 -8.45
N PRO A 150 -16.47 -24.65 -8.06
CA PRO A 150 -17.37 -25.24 -9.07
C PRO A 150 -18.01 -24.12 -9.90
N LEU A 151 -18.41 -24.40 -11.14
CA LEU A 151 -18.92 -23.36 -12.07
C LEU A 151 -19.91 -22.36 -11.45
N PRO A 152 -20.94 -22.75 -10.67
CA PRO A 152 -21.83 -21.78 -10.06
C PRO A 152 -21.13 -20.79 -9.13
N HIS A 153 -20.14 -21.24 -8.37
CA HIS A 153 -19.38 -20.40 -7.45
C HIS A 153 -18.39 -19.51 -8.21
N PHE A 154 -17.74 -20.02 -9.25
CA PHE A 154 -16.86 -19.22 -10.10
C PHE A 154 -17.59 -18.02 -10.73
N LEU A 155 -18.84 -18.21 -11.14
CA LEU A 155 -19.65 -17.13 -11.74
C LEU A 155 -19.94 -15.97 -10.78
N THR A 156 -19.89 -16.21 -9.45
CA THR A 156 -20.14 -15.16 -8.44
C THR A 156 -18.90 -14.36 -8.05
N LEU A 157 -17.71 -14.70 -8.56
CA LEU A 157 -16.45 -14.03 -8.21
C LEU A 157 -16.42 -12.52 -8.54
N GLY A 158 -17.23 -12.08 -9.50
CA GLY A 158 -17.34 -10.68 -9.89
C GLY A 158 -18.46 -9.90 -9.20
N GLU A 159 -19.17 -10.50 -8.25
CA GLU A 159 -20.28 -9.86 -7.54
C GLU A 159 -19.76 -9.14 -6.28
N ASP A 160 -20.27 -7.95 -5.97
CA ASP A 160 -19.95 -7.19 -4.75
C ASP A 160 -20.20 -8.02 -3.47
N SER A 161 -21.21 -8.89 -3.50
CA SER A 161 -21.52 -9.81 -2.41
C SER A 161 -20.39 -10.79 -2.11
N PHE A 162 -19.62 -11.20 -3.13
CA PHE A 162 -18.51 -12.13 -2.98
C PHE A 162 -17.36 -11.52 -2.15
N GLU A 163 -17.00 -10.28 -2.43
CA GLU A 163 -15.96 -9.58 -1.68
C GLU A 163 -16.33 -9.46 -0.20
N LYS A 164 -17.55 -9.02 0.10
CA LYS A 164 -18.04 -8.94 1.47
C LYS A 164 -17.97 -10.29 2.18
N ASN A 165 -18.44 -11.35 1.54
CA ASN A 165 -18.41 -12.71 2.11
C ASN A 165 -16.97 -13.21 2.30
N LEU A 166 -16.03 -12.80 1.44
CA LEU A 166 -14.62 -13.14 1.58
C LEU A 166 -14.00 -12.52 2.83
N TRP A 167 -14.26 -11.24 3.08
CA TRP A 167 -13.79 -10.56 4.30
C TRP A 167 -14.36 -11.18 5.59
N GLU A 168 -15.59 -11.70 5.55
CA GLU A 168 -16.19 -12.41 6.68
C GLU A 168 -15.51 -13.78 6.96
N LYS A 169 -14.88 -14.40 5.96
CA LYS A 169 -14.14 -15.67 6.10
C LYS A 169 -12.75 -15.50 6.70
N ILE A 170 -12.11 -14.34 6.50
CA ILE A 170 -10.77 -14.09 7.01
C ILE A 170 -10.85 -13.81 8.52
N PRO A 171 -10.21 -14.62 9.37
CA PRO A 171 -10.23 -14.40 10.81
C PRO A 171 -9.62 -13.03 11.17
N ARG A 172 -10.28 -12.29 12.06
CA ARG A 172 -9.76 -11.05 12.63
C ARG A 172 -9.10 -11.35 13.98
N ILE A 173 -7.89 -11.89 13.94
CA ILE A 173 -7.14 -12.22 15.15
C ILE A 173 -6.41 -10.97 15.60
N LYS A 174 -6.74 -10.46 16.80
CA LYS A 174 -6.10 -9.28 17.36
C LYS A 174 -4.70 -9.62 17.86
N GLN A 175 -3.75 -8.74 17.56
CA GLN A 175 -2.39 -8.83 18.05
C GLN A 175 -2.02 -7.53 18.75
N GLU A 176 -1.44 -7.64 19.95
CA GLU A 176 -0.88 -6.47 20.64
C GLU A 176 0.51 -6.16 20.05
N LEU A 177 0.65 -4.97 19.49
CA LEU A 177 1.90 -4.50 18.90
C LEU A 177 2.52 -3.41 19.75
N SER A 178 3.83 -3.47 19.93
CA SER A 178 4.61 -2.34 20.46
C SER A 178 4.57 -1.18 19.47
N PHE A 179 4.75 0.05 19.97
CA PHE A 179 4.80 1.21 19.07
C PHE A 179 5.92 1.10 18.02
N ALA A 180 7.03 0.46 18.34
CA ALA A 180 8.10 0.20 17.37
C ALA A 180 7.62 -0.66 16.19
N GLN A 181 6.83 -1.71 16.45
CA GLN A 181 6.24 -2.56 15.40
C GLN A 181 5.18 -1.81 14.60
N ILE A 182 4.37 -0.96 15.25
CA ILE A 182 3.39 -0.10 14.57
C ILE A 182 4.10 0.91 13.65
N LYS A 183 5.23 1.50 14.09
CA LYS A 183 6.07 2.35 13.24
C LYS A 183 6.59 1.62 12.00
N GLU A 184 7.07 0.39 12.14
CA GLU A 184 7.55 -0.43 11.01
C GLU A 184 6.39 -0.71 10.03
N LEU A 185 5.21 -1.03 10.53
CA LEU A 185 4.02 -1.24 9.72
C LEU A 185 3.60 0.04 8.96
N ALA A 186 3.52 1.17 9.65
CA ALA A 186 3.22 2.45 9.03
C ALA A 186 4.26 2.85 7.98
N SER A 187 5.55 2.62 8.27
CA SER A 187 6.66 2.87 7.34
C SER A 187 6.57 1.99 6.09
N PHE A 188 6.14 0.74 6.24
CA PHE A 188 5.93 -0.14 5.10
C PHE A 188 4.85 0.40 4.15
N PHE A 189 3.69 0.82 4.67
CA PHE A 189 2.63 1.40 3.84
C PHE A 189 3.04 2.75 3.24
N ALA A 190 3.71 3.61 4.01
CA ALA A 190 4.26 4.87 3.52
C ALA A 190 5.19 4.64 2.31
N GLN A 191 6.11 3.66 2.39
CA GLN A 191 7.02 3.33 1.31
C GLN A 191 6.28 2.85 0.04
N ILE A 192 5.26 1.99 0.16
CA ILE A 192 4.45 1.54 -0.98
C ILE A 192 3.84 2.75 -1.71
N VAL A 193 3.30 3.71 -0.94
CA VAL A 193 2.69 4.93 -1.48
C VAL A 193 3.73 5.84 -2.12
N ASP A 194 4.83 6.06 -1.41
CA ASP A 194 5.92 6.92 -1.88
C ASP A 194 6.55 6.41 -3.17
N TYR A 195 6.68 5.10 -3.34
CA TYR A 195 7.16 4.50 -4.60
C TYR A 195 6.18 4.61 -5.76
N LYS A 196 4.89 4.90 -5.53
CA LYS A 196 3.97 5.23 -6.62
C LYS A 196 4.28 6.58 -7.29
N SER A 197 5.05 7.45 -6.65
CA SER A 197 5.46 8.74 -7.20
C SER A 197 6.99 8.80 -7.30
N PRO A 198 7.57 9.05 -8.47
CA PRO A 198 9.04 9.13 -8.64
C PRO A 198 9.68 10.29 -7.84
N PHE A 199 8.88 11.05 -7.10
CA PHE A 199 9.31 12.27 -6.43
C PHE A 199 9.28 12.19 -4.89
N THR A 200 8.85 11.08 -4.29
CA THR A 200 8.48 11.04 -2.87
C THR A 200 9.02 9.85 -2.07
N SER A 201 10.10 9.20 -2.50
CA SER A 201 10.58 7.93 -1.89
C SER A 201 10.88 7.98 -0.37
N THR A 202 10.93 9.18 0.24
CA THR A 202 11.17 9.38 1.68
C THR A 202 10.26 10.45 2.30
N HIS A 203 9.34 11.02 1.53
CA HIS A 203 8.51 12.14 1.95
C HIS A 203 7.63 11.81 3.17
N SER A 204 6.85 10.74 3.07
CA SER A 204 5.89 10.37 4.13
C SER A 204 6.59 10.07 5.46
N ILE A 205 7.78 9.46 5.41
CA ILE A 205 8.58 9.19 6.62
C ILE A 205 9.15 10.50 7.17
N GLY A 206 9.62 11.42 6.32
CA GLY A 206 10.07 12.74 6.74
C GLY A 206 8.96 13.54 7.44
N VAL A 207 7.75 13.53 6.88
CA VAL A 207 6.57 14.14 7.52
C VAL A 207 6.27 13.50 8.88
N ALA A 208 6.35 12.16 8.98
CA ALA A 208 6.13 11.44 10.24
C ALA A 208 7.13 11.83 11.33
N GLU A 209 8.43 11.87 10.97
CA GLU A 209 9.49 12.24 11.90
C GLU A 209 9.39 13.70 12.36
N ASP A 210 9.03 14.61 11.46
CA ASP A 210 8.81 16.01 11.79
C ASP A 210 7.55 16.19 12.64
N ALA A 211 6.48 15.42 12.38
CA ALA A 211 5.26 15.42 13.20
C ALA A 211 5.55 14.95 14.64
N GLU A 212 6.30 13.86 14.79
CA GLU A 212 6.76 13.36 16.09
C GLU A 212 7.62 14.42 16.83
N ARG A 213 8.59 14.99 16.14
CA ARG A 213 9.54 15.97 16.70
C ARG A 213 8.84 17.24 17.17
N LEU A 214 7.99 17.80 16.31
CA LEU A 214 7.25 19.03 16.64
C LEU A 214 6.26 18.77 17.77
N SER A 215 5.57 17.64 17.80
CA SER A 215 4.66 17.27 18.88
C SER A 215 5.37 17.17 20.23
N ARG A 216 6.55 16.55 20.30
CA ARG A 216 7.38 16.49 21.50
C ARG A 216 7.84 17.90 21.92
N TYR A 217 8.26 18.74 20.98
CA TYR A 217 8.70 20.10 21.25
C TYR A 217 7.55 20.96 21.82
N MET A 218 6.33 20.78 21.32
CA MET A 218 5.14 21.47 21.82
C MET A 218 4.60 20.91 23.15
N GLY A 219 5.20 19.82 23.67
CA GLY A 219 4.87 19.27 24.97
C GLY A 219 3.61 18.40 25.00
N PHE A 220 3.21 17.80 23.90
CA PHE A 220 2.14 16.81 23.88
C PHE A 220 2.54 15.54 24.63
N ASP A 221 1.54 14.80 25.11
CA ASP A 221 1.75 13.48 25.73
C ASP A 221 2.23 12.46 24.69
N GLU A 222 2.79 11.34 25.18
CA GLU A 222 3.40 10.33 24.34
C GLU A 222 2.39 9.65 23.39
N GLU A 223 1.14 9.49 23.80
CA GLU A 223 0.08 8.91 22.97
C GLU A 223 -0.21 9.83 21.78
N THR A 224 -0.38 11.11 22.02
CA THR A 224 -0.57 12.13 20.94
C THR A 224 0.64 12.17 20.00
N VAL A 225 1.86 12.13 20.55
CA VAL A 225 3.10 12.09 19.75
C VAL A 225 3.13 10.88 18.83
N GLN A 226 2.75 9.71 19.32
CA GLN A 226 2.69 8.47 18.54
C GLN A 226 1.62 8.54 17.43
N LYS A 227 0.43 9.05 17.76
CA LYS A 227 -0.63 9.26 16.77
C LYS A 227 -0.22 10.26 15.68
N MET A 228 0.50 11.32 16.04
CA MET A 228 1.02 12.30 15.08
C MET A 228 2.04 11.68 14.12
N TYR A 229 2.92 10.80 14.62
CA TYR A 229 3.81 10.03 13.74
C TYR A 229 3.02 9.21 12.72
N LEU A 230 2.00 8.47 13.18
CA LEU A 230 1.16 7.65 12.31
C LEU A 230 0.39 8.50 11.29
N ALA A 231 -0.17 9.62 11.71
CA ALA A 231 -0.84 10.54 10.81
C ALA A 231 0.10 11.04 9.71
N GLY A 232 1.34 11.41 10.07
CA GLY A 232 2.37 11.80 9.12
C GLY A 232 2.78 10.69 8.15
N ALA A 233 2.98 9.47 8.65
CA ALA A 233 3.34 8.33 7.79
C ALA A 233 2.24 7.94 6.80
N LEU A 234 0.97 8.13 7.17
CA LEU A 234 -0.19 7.67 6.42
C LEU A 234 -0.97 8.80 5.72
N HIS A 235 -0.52 10.07 5.81
CA HIS A 235 -1.27 11.21 5.26
C HIS A 235 -1.59 11.09 3.77
N ASP A 236 -0.70 10.48 3.03
CA ASP A 236 -0.76 10.30 1.58
C ASP A 236 -1.25 8.91 1.13
N ILE A 237 -1.72 8.04 2.06
CA ILE A 237 -2.13 6.67 1.71
C ILE A 237 -3.21 6.62 0.62
N GLY A 238 -4.05 7.63 0.54
CA GLY A 238 -5.06 7.75 -0.50
C GLY A 238 -4.53 7.90 -1.93
N LYS A 239 -3.24 8.17 -2.12
CA LYS A 239 -2.60 8.18 -3.43
C LYS A 239 -2.63 6.81 -4.12
N VAL A 240 -2.83 5.71 -3.37
CA VAL A 240 -3.01 4.37 -3.96
C VAL A 240 -4.22 4.30 -4.88
N ALA A 241 -5.24 5.13 -4.65
CA ALA A 241 -6.45 5.21 -5.47
C ALA A 241 -6.37 6.22 -6.63
N VAL A 242 -5.26 6.98 -6.73
CA VAL A 242 -5.03 7.91 -7.85
C VAL A 242 -4.31 7.16 -8.97
N GLY A 243 -4.75 7.35 -10.24
CA GLY A 243 -4.15 6.72 -11.40
C GLY A 243 -2.70 7.16 -11.65
N ASN A 244 -1.87 6.23 -12.11
CA ASN A 244 -0.44 6.49 -12.35
C ASN A 244 -0.22 7.57 -13.43
N GLU A 245 -1.13 7.71 -14.40
CA GLU A 245 -1.09 8.76 -15.42
C GLU A 245 -1.12 10.18 -14.83
N ILE A 246 -1.66 10.35 -13.62
CA ILE A 246 -1.67 11.63 -12.91
C ILE A 246 -0.47 11.73 -11.96
N LEU A 247 -0.18 10.66 -11.20
CA LEU A 247 0.91 10.63 -10.22
C LEU A 247 2.29 10.76 -10.86
N GLU A 248 2.49 10.13 -12.02
CA GLU A 248 3.79 10.06 -12.73
C GLU A 248 3.89 11.10 -13.86
N LYS A 249 2.91 11.98 -14.01
CA LYS A 249 2.89 12.96 -15.12
C LYS A 249 4.13 13.85 -15.09
N PRO A 250 4.94 13.84 -16.16
CA PRO A 250 6.06 14.75 -16.26
C PRO A 250 5.56 16.17 -16.53
N GLY A 251 5.61 17.04 -15.53
CA GLY A 251 5.24 18.44 -15.65
C GLY A 251 4.04 18.85 -14.77
N ARG A 252 3.43 19.99 -15.11
CA ARG A 252 2.29 20.51 -14.33
C ARG A 252 1.00 19.77 -14.70
N LEU A 253 0.20 19.47 -13.67
CA LEU A 253 -1.16 18.97 -13.85
C LEU A 253 -2.06 20.06 -14.43
N THR A 254 -3.00 19.68 -15.29
CA THR A 254 -4.09 20.56 -15.70
C THR A 254 -5.05 20.77 -14.51
N GLU A 255 -6.01 21.68 -14.63
CA GLU A 255 -7.00 21.94 -13.59
C GLU A 255 -7.84 20.68 -13.28
N ASP A 256 -8.24 19.94 -14.32
CA ASP A 256 -9.02 18.70 -14.18
C ASP A 256 -8.19 17.59 -13.51
N GLU A 257 -6.94 17.39 -13.94
CA GLU A 257 -6.02 16.42 -13.33
C GLU A 257 -5.70 16.79 -11.87
N PHE A 258 -5.55 18.08 -11.58
CA PHE A 258 -5.35 18.54 -10.22
C PHE A 258 -6.61 18.34 -9.35
N ALA A 259 -7.80 18.46 -9.93
CA ALA A 259 -9.04 18.12 -9.24
C ALA A 259 -9.07 16.64 -8.86
N VAL A 260 -8.65 15.73 -9.76
CA VAL A 260 -8.51 14.30 -9.45
C VAL A 260 -7.44 14.06 -8.39
N MET A 261 -6.27 14.71 -8.51
CA MET A 261 -5.19 14.60 -7.51
C MET A 261 -5.68 14.95 -6.10
N LYS A 262 -6.49 16.00 -5.93
CA LYS A 262 -7.02 16.42 -4.63
C LYS A 262 -7.86 15.34 -3.93
N HIS A 263 -8.42 14.39 -4.66
CA HIS A 263 -9.19 13.30 -4.07
C HIS A 263 -8.35 12.36 -3.17
N HIS A 264 -7.00 12.35 -3.29
CA HIS A 264 -6.19 11.49 -2.42
C HIS A 264 -6.45 11.76 -0.93
N ALA A 265 -6.68 13.01 -0.53
CA ALA A 265 -6.98 13.35 0.85
C ALA A 265 -8.34 12.78 1.32
N ALA A 266 -9.37 12.80 0.45
CA ALA A 266 -10.65 12.13 0.72
C ALA A 266 -10.50 10.60 0.76
N TYR A 267 -9.66 10.03 -0.13
CA TYR A 267 -9.34 8.59 -0.09
C TYR A 267 -8.56 8.21 1.18
N THR A 268 -7.62 9.05 1.64
CA THR A 268 -6.95 8.86 2.94
C THR A 268 -7.98 8.79 4.06
N TYR A 269 -8.94 9.71 4.10
CA TYR A 269 -10.04 9.69 5.07
C TYR A 269 -10.84 8.38 5.00
N SER A 270 -11.26 7.97 3.80
CA SER A 270 -12.04 6.74 3.60
C SER A 270 -11.27 5.48 4.03
N ILE A 271 -10.02 5.34 3.59
CA ILE A 271 -9.19 4.16 3.91
C ILE A 271 -8.97 4.04 5.43
N LEU A 272 -8.63 5.14 6.09
CA LEU A 272 -8.37 5.11 7.53
C LEU A 272 -9.65 5.03 8.38
N SER A 273 -10.83 5.30 7.81
CA SER A 273 -12.11 5.08 8.48
C SER A 273 -12.44 3.60 8.71
N ASP A 274 -11.82 2.70 7.95
CA ASP A 274 -12.02 1.25 8.08
C ASP A 274 -11.11 0.62 9.14
N VAL A 275 -10.25 1.44 9.80
CA VAL A 275 -9.33 0.97 10.84
C VAL A 275 -9.87 1.37 12.21
N ASP A 276 -10.12 0.38 13.07
CA ASP A 276 -10.60 0.60 14.44
C ASP A 276 -9.62 1.51 15.22
N ASP A 277 -10.14 2.42 16.03
CA ASP A 277 -9.39 3.35 16.90
C ASP A 277 -8.52 4.40 16.16
N PHE A 278 -8.71 4.58 14.85
CA PHE A 278 -7.94 5.55 14.04
C PHE A 278 -8.64 6.89 13.83
N ASP A 279 -9.73 7.22 14.50
CA ASP A 279 -10.50 8.45 14.24
C ASP A 279 -9.65 9.72 14.27
N GLU A 280 -8.80 9.90 15.29
CA GLU A 280 -7.90 11.07 15.39
C GLU A 280 -6.80 11.01 14.32
N ILE A 281 -6.17 9.85 14.13
CA ILE A 281 -5.11 9.65 13.14
C ILE A 281 -5.65 9.91 11.73
N ARG A 282 -6.85 9.40 11.42
CA ARG A 282 -7.56 9.63 10.16
C ARG A 282 -7.76 11.11 9.87
N ASP A 283 -8.32 11.84 10.83
CA ASP A 283 -8.63 13.26 10.68
C ASP A 283 -7.33 14.08 10.51
N TRP A 284 -6.31 13.83 11.34
CA TRP A 284 -5.02 14.51 11.24
C TRP A 284 -4.30 14.20 9.92
N ALA A 285 -4.37 12.95 9.45
CA ALA A 285 -3.80 12.55 8.18
C ALA A 285 -4.55 13.16 6.98
N ALA A 286 -5.88 13.10 6.97
CA ALA A 286 -6.68 13.48 5.81
C ALA A 286 -6.83 15.01 5.63
N PHE A 287 -6.67 15.80 6.70
CA PHE A 287 -6.88 17.26 6.65
C PHE A 287 -5.60 18.07 6.42
N HIS A 288 -4.49 17.43 6.06
CA HIS A 288 -3.20 18.08 5.82
C HIS A 288 -3.22 19.13 4.68
N HIS A 289 -4.23 19.13 3.83
CA HIS A 289 -4.45 20.12 2.78
C HIS A 289 -5.59 21.11 3.08
N GLU A 290 -6.19 21.05 4.27
CA GLU A 290 -7.14 22.05 4.70
C GLU A 290 -6.43 23.37 5.00
N ARG A 291 -7.18 24.47 4.89
CA ARG A 291 -6.70 25.84 5.17
C ARG A 291 -7.61 26.52 6.15
N LEU A 292 -7.06 27.37 7.00
CA LEU A 292 -7.83 28.07 8.03
C LEU A 292 -8.94 28.95 7.48
N ASP A 293 -8.82 29.43 6.24
CA ASP A 293 -9.82 30.25 5.54
C ASP A 293 -10.91 29.44 4.83
N GLY A 294 -10.88 28.11 4.92
CA GLY A 294 -11.84 27.20 4.27
C GLY A 294 -11.63 27.00 2.77
N THR A 295 -10.54 27.51 2.19
CA THR A 295 -10.21 27.30 0.76
C THR A 295 -9.41 26.03 0.50
N GLY A 296 -9.16 25.23 1.55
CA GLY A 296 -8.48 23.94 1.48
C GLY A 296 -9.35 22.82 0.93
N TYR A 297 -8.86 21.62 1.01
CA TYR A 297 -9.56 20.38 0.64
C TYR A 297 -9.16 19.24 1.58
N PRO A 298 -9.92 18.14 1.68
CA PRO A 298 -11.04 17.74 0.83
C PRO A 298 -12.42 18.30 1.24
N PHE A 299 -12.58 18.81 2.47
CA PHE A 299 -13.89 19.16 3.02
C PHE A 299 -14.11 20.67 3.16
N GLY A 300 -13.09 21.52 2.93
CA GLY A 300 -13.17 22.96 3.06
C GLY A 300 -13.36 23.44 4.50
N LYS A 301 -12.72 22.76 5.46
CA LYS A 301 -12.80 23.08 6.89
C LYS A 301 -12.15 24.42 7.18
N THR A 302 -12.77 25.15 8.11
CA THR A 302 -12.30 26.46 8.58
C THR A 302 -11.49 26.35 9.86
N ALA A 303 -10.85 27.46 10.29
CA ALA A 303 -10.10 27.52 11.54
C ALA A 303 -10.92 27.11 12.78
N ALA A 304 -12.24 27.30 12.77
CA ALA A 304 -13.10 26.91 13.89
C ALA A 304 -13.30 25.38 14.00
N GLU A 305 -13.07 24.66 12.90
CA GLU A 305 -13.30 23.21 12.78
C GLU A 305 -12.00 22.39 12.85
N LEU A 306 -10.85 23.03 12.66
CA LEU A 306 -9.54 22.39 12.68
C LEU A 306 -8.90 22.49 14.06
N ASN A 307 -8.53 21.34 14.63
CA ASN A 307 -7.76 21.28 15.88
C ASN A 307 -6.26 21.59 15.66
N THR A 308 -5.48 21.63 16.74
CA THR A 308 -4.06 21.98 16.68
C THR A 308 -3.26 20.96 15.85
N GLN A 309 -3.54 19.67 16.00
CA GLN A 309 -2.82 18.59 15.33
C GLN A 309 -3.04 18.61 13.81
N GLU A 310 -4.27 18.85 13.36
CA GLU A 310 -4.61 19.01 11.93
C GLU A 310 -3.88 20.20 11.30
N ARG A 311 -3.83 21.33 12.03
CA ARG A 311 -3.07 22.51 11.58
C ARG A 311 -1.56 22.26 11.55
N MET A 312 -1.04 21.47 12.51
CA MET A 312 0.36 21.04 12.52
C MET A 312 0.68 20.22 11.27
N MET A 313 -0.15 19.24 10.93
CA MET A 313 0.04 18.40 9.76
C MET A 313 0.14 19.22 8.48
N ALA A 314 -0.74 20.23 8.29
CA ALA A 314 -0.68 21.11 7.14
C ALA A 314 0.65 21.91 7.05
N CYS A 315 1.16 22.39 8.19
CA CYS A 315 2.45 23.10 8.22
C CYS A 315 3.63 22.17 7.93
N ILE A 316 3.63 20.97 8.52
CA ILE A 316 4.71 19.99 8.40
C ILE A 316 4.81 19.45 6.98
N ASP A 317 3.69 19.06 6.37
CA ASP A 317 3.67 18.56 4.99
C ASP A 317 4.26 19.59 4.01
N ILE A 318 3.82 20.85 4.10
CA ILE A 318 4.35 21.93 3.26
C ILE A 318 5.84 22.14 3.53
N TYR A 319 6.27 22.18 4.79
CA TYR A 319 7.67 22.33 5.16
C TYR A 319 8.54 21.22 4.56
N GLN A 320 8.14 19.97 4.75
CA GLN A 320 8.85 18.81 4.23
C GLN A 320 8.90 18.83 2.69
N ALA A 321 7.78 19.16 2.02
CA ALA A 321 7.74 19.29 0.56
C ALA A 321 8.66 20.38 0.00
N LEU A 322 8.96 21.43 0.78
CA LEU A 322 9.86 22.52 0.41
C LEU A 322 11.34 22.17 0.67
N THR A 323 11.63 21.47 1.76
CA THR A 323 13.01 21.20 2.23
C THR A 323 13.58 19.90 1.71
N GLU A 324 12.73 18.95 1.33
CA GLU A 324 13.16 17.66 0.77
C GLU A 324 13.87 17.85 -0.58
N SER A 325 15.06 17.26 -0.71
CA SER A 325 15.77 17.18 -1.98
C SER A 325 15.22 16.04 -2.84
N ARG A 326 14.86 16.35 -4.08
CA ARG A 326 14.34 15.41 -5.06
C ARG A 326 15.34 15.22 -6.20
N PRO A 327 15.31 14.10 -6.98
CA PRO A 327 16.29 13.85 -8.04
C PRO A 327 16.51 15.02 -9.01
N TYR A 328 15.49 15.85 -9.22
CA TYR A 328 15.52 16.99 -10.17
C TYR A 328 15.42 18.36 -9.50
N LYS A 329 15.36 18.43 -8.16
CA LYS A 329 15.22 19.69 -7.43
C LYS A 329 15.90 19.60 -6.07
N GLN A 330 16.92 20.41 -5.84
CA GLN A 330 17.49 20.59 -4.52
C GLN A 330 16.45 21.20 -3.57
N GLY A 331 16.34 20.66 -2.35
CA GLY A 331 15.50 21.21 -1.30
C GLY A 331 15.87 22.66 -0.98
N MET A 332 14.91 23.42 -0.52
CA MET A 332 15.14 24.78 -0.06
C MET A 332 15.85 24.79 1.30
N SER A 333 16.55 25.90 1.61
CA SER A 333 17.05 26.08 2.97
C SER A 333 15.88 26.28 3.95
N HIS A 334 16.12 25.96 5.22
CA HIS A 334 15.15 26.17 6.30
C HIS A 334 14.59 27.60 6.29
N GLU A 335 15.45 28.61 6.18
CA GLU A 335 15.05 30.01 6.18
C GLU A 335 14.05 30.34 5.06
N LYS A 336 14.33 29.82 3.83
CA LYS A 336 13.42 30.02 2.69
C LYS A 336 12.09 29.31 2.86
N ALA A 337 12.10 28.09 3.38
CA ALA A 337 10.88 27.36 3.67
C ALA A 337 10.02 28.08 4.71
N CYS A 338 10.65 28.58 5.79
CA CYS A 338 9.97 29.38 6.81
C CYS A 338 9.38 30.68 6.24
N GLU A 339 10.09 31.40 5.35
CA GLU A 339 9.54 32.60 4.68
C GLU A 339 8.25 32.28 3.92
N ILE A 340 8.21 31.14 3.21
CA ILE A 340 7.00 30.71 2.47
C ILE A 340 5.85 30.37 3.43
N LEU A 341 6.13 29.61 4.50
CA LEU A 341 5.13 29.28 5.52
C LEU A 341 4.56 30.56 6.15
N TRP A 342 5.41 31.57 6.46
CA TRP A 342 4.99 32.85 6.98
C TRP A 342 4.09 33.62 6.02
N ASP A 343 4.40 33.60 4.72
CA ASP A 343 3.56 34.25 3.72
C ASP A 343 2.20 33.57 3.58
N MET A 344 2.15 32.25 3.77
CA MET A 344 0.89 31.48 3.79
C MET A 344 0.08 31.78 5.06
N ALA A 345 0.73 31.90 6.22
CA ALA A 345 0.08 32.25 7.47
C ALA A 345 -0.52 33.68 7.40
N LYS A 346 0.21 34.67 6.85
CA LYS A 346 -0.31 36.04 6.61
C LYS A 346 -1.53 36.06 5.68
N LYS A 347 -1.67 35.11 4.80
CA LYS A 347 -2.86 34.96 3.93
C LYS A 347 -4.03 34.28 4.65
N GLY A 348 -3.86 33.86 5.90
CA GLY A 348 -4.87 33.13 6.66
C GLY A 348 -5.00 31.65 6.27
N TRP A 349 -3.99 31.07 5.62
CA TRP A 349 -4.01 29.67 5.22
C TRP A 349 -3.47 28.72 6.32
N LEU A 350 -2.41 29.15 7.02
CA LEU A 350 -1.74 28.39 8.07
C LEU A 350 -1.83 29.11 9.42
N ASP A 351 -1.62 28.36 10.50
CA ASP A 351 -1.61 28.89 11.86
C ASP A 351 -0.25 29.54 12.18
N GLU A 352 -0.27 30.85 12.42
CA GLU A 352 0.95 31.62 12.75
C GLU A 352 1.69 31.11 13.98
N THR A 353 0.95 30.59 14.97
CA THR A 353 1.54 30.05 16.19
C THR A 353 2.32 28.79 15.93
N ILE A 354 1.81 27.93 15.05
CA ILE A 354 2.46 26.67 14.63
C ILE A 354 3.66 26.99 13.73
N VAL A 355 3.51 27.88 12.75
CA VAL A 355 4.62 28.28 11.86
C VAL A 355 5.82 28.84 12.64
N LYS A 356 5.62 29.42 13.82
CA LYS A 356 6.71 29.85 14.73
C LYS A 356 7.49 28.71 15.35
N GLN A 357 6.93 27.52 15.39
CA GLN A 357 7.52 26.35 16.05
C GLN A 357 8.21 25.41 15.05
N VAL A 358 7.88 25.51 13.76
CA VAL A 358 8.57 24.82 12.67
C VAL A 358 9.92 25.47 12.37
#